data_883db06c6d4ae72672034f1057d6ba05
#
_entry.id   883db06c6d4ae72672034f1057d6ba05
#
_cell.length_a   1.000
_cell.length_b   1.000
_cell.length_c   1.000
_cell.angle_alpha   90.00
_cell.angle_beta   90.00
_cell.angle_gamma   90.00
#
_symmetry.space_group_name_H-M   'P 1'
#
loop_
_entity.id
_entity.type
_entity.pdbx_description
1 polymer ?
#
loop_
_entity_poly.entity_id
_entity_poly.type
_entity_poly.pdbx_seq_one_letter_code
_entity_poly.pdbx_strand_id
1 'polypeptide(L)'
;AGYGLAFSRDARYLFHVAVDEAWRPHEVWRHEVGTDRGDDVLVHREDDERFWMGLGTSRDERWVVLGLGSKTTSEVHLIDAHDPTGPMRCVAARREGVEYDVEPAGDHLLIIHNERQPEGDLAWAPLDATTHEQWQPLLERADGERFVGIDAFDDFAVLSLRVDGLPALRVLPRQARSTPFAVGDYGPATDVTFDDELHSVHLGPVADPDADRIRVVHESWVSPRSVLDVHVATGERVVLKRQQVLGGVDLDDYEQQRVWAVAPDGTHVPVSLVRRRGVVADGSNPGLLYGYGSYEMSFDPYFSIARLSLLDRGVVWAVAHVRGGGELGRHWYDDGKMLAKRNTFTDFVAAAEHLHETGWVARDRLAIEGGSAGGLLVGAATNLAPERFAAVLAAVPFVDALTTILRPDLPLTVGEWEEWGNPLEDPEVYAYMRGYTPYENVAPVEY
;
A
#
# COMPACT_ATOMS: atom_id res chain seq x y z
N ALA A 1 -1.32 16.62 -16.53
CA ALA A 1 -1.91 15.30 -16.45
C ALA A 1 -1.04 14.46 -15.49
N GLY A 2 -1.43 14.32 -14.25
CA GLY A 2 -0.66 13.59 -13.23
C GLY A 2 -1.30 12.24 -12.84
N TYR A 3 -2.53 11.96 -13.27
CA TYR A 3 -3.33 10.85 -12.73
C TYR A 3 -3.74 9.80 -13.78
N GLY A 4 -3.13 9.82 -14.93
CA GLY A 4 -3.29 8.80 -15.95
C GLY A 4 -3.57 9.36 -17.34
N LEU A 5 -3.08 8.61 -18.30
CA LEU A 5 -3.30 8.78 -19.74
C LEU A 5 -3.53 7.42 -20.36
N ALA A 6 -4.44 7.31 -21.32
CA ALA A 6 -4.62 6.11 -22.11
C ALA A 6 -4.92 6.47 -23.57
N PHE A 7 -4.31 5.75 -24.51
CA PHE A 7 -4.62 5.89 -25.92
C PHE A 7 -5.64 4.84 -26.39
N SER A 8 -6.43 5.21 -27.39
CA SER A 8 -7.12 4.20 -28.21
C SER A 8 -6.09 3.34 -28.95
N ARG A 9 -6.51 2.13 -29.35
CA ARG A 9 -5.61 1.16 -30.02
C ARG A 9 -4.97 1.71 -31.30
N ASP A 10 -5.66 2.59 -32.02
CA ASP A 10 -5.18 3.25 -33.23
C ASP A 10 -4.47 4.59 -32.96
N ALA A 11 -4.30 4.96 -31.71
CA ALA A 11 -3.71 6.21 -31.22
C ALA A 11 -4.40 7.51 -31.74
N ARG A 12 -5.63 7.40 -32.25
CA ARG A 12 -6.41 8.57 -32.68
C ARG A 12 -7.03 9.35 -31.53
N TYR A 13 -7.30 8.68 -30.41
CA TYR A 13 -7.90 9.29 -29.24
C TYR A 13 -6.99 9.13 -28.03
N LEU A 14 -6.92 10.20 -27.24
CA LEU A 14 -6.24 10.26 -25.96
C LEU A 14 -7.28 10.49 -24.88
N PHE A 15 -7.35 9.59 -23.90
CA PHE A 15 -8.08 9.81 -22.66
C PHE A 15 -7.13 10.44 -21.63
N HIS A 16 -7.59 11.44 -20.93
CA HIS A 16 -6.80 12.10 -19.89
C HIS A 16 -7.67 12.54 -18.73
N VAL A 17 -7.06 12.59 -17.55
CA VAL A 17 -7.71 13.05 -16.32
C VAL A 17 -7.49 14.55 -16.14
N ALA A 18 -8.55 15.28 -15.79
CA ALA A 18 -8.49 16.66 -15.33
C ALA A 18 -8.72 16.71 -13.81
N VAL A 19 -8.08 17.69 -13.18
CA VAL A 19 -8.16 17.95 -11.74
C VAL A 19 -8.96 19.21 -11.45
N ASP A 20 -9.59 19.26 -10.27
CA ASP A 20 -10.23 20.48 -9.74
C ASP A 20 -9.21 21.45 -9.12
N GLU A 21 -9.69 22.50 -8.46
CA GLU A 21 -8.85 23.50 -7.79
C GLU A 21 -8.05 22.93 -6.61
N ALA A 22 -8.52 21.83 -6.02
CA ALA A 22 -7.86 21.08 -4.94
C ALA A 22 -6.91 19.99 -5.46
N TRP A 23 -6.66 19.93 -6.76
CA TRP A 23 -5.87 18.88 -7.44
C TRP A 23 -6.49 17.49 -7.37
N ARG A 24 -7.77 17.35 -7.01
CA ARG A 24 -8.48 16.09 -7.05
C ARG A 24 -8.77 15.69 -8.49
N PRO A 25 -8.38 14.48 -8.96
CA PRO A 25 -8.76 13.97 -10.28
C PRO A 25 -10.25 13.62 -10.29
N HIS A 26 -11.06 14.37 -11.05
CA HIS A 26 -12.53 14.25 -11.01
C HIS A 26 -13.21 14.22 -12.37
N GLU A 27 -12.48 14.44 -13.46
CA GLU A 27 -13.03 14.38 -14.82
C GLU A 27 -12.13 13.55 -15.72
N VAL A 28 -12.73 12.74 -16.59
CA VAL A 28 -12.06 12.08 -17.72
C VAL A 28 -12.56 12.67 -19.00
N TRP A 29 -11.63 13.15 -19.81
CA TRP A 29 -11.86 13.73 -21.13
C TRP A 29 -11.27 12.86 -22.22
N ARG A 30 -11.91 12.84 -23.39
CA ARG A 30 -11.41 12.22 -24.62
C ARG A 30 -11.07 13.29 -25.63
N HIS A 31 -9.80 13.33 -26.05
CA HIS A 31 -9.26 14.23 -27.06
C HIS A 31 -9.01 13.46 -28.35
N GLU A 32 -9.47 13.96 -29.50
CA GLU A 32 -9.07 13.45 -30.81
C GLU A 32 -7.73 14.07 -31.21
N VAL A 33 -6.71 13.25 -31.43
CA VAL A 33 -5.34 13.70 -31.73
C VAL A 33 -5.32 14.51 -33.03
N GLY A 34 -4.82 15.75 -32.95
CA GLY A 34 -4.76 16.66 -34.08
C GLY A 34 -5.91 17.65 -34.16
N THR A 35 -6.87 17.62 -33.27
CA THR A 35 -7.94 18.63 -33.12
C THR A 35 -7.60 19.67 -32.05
N ASP A 36 -8.41 20.74 -31.97
CA ASP A 36 -8.29 21.72 -30.91
C ASP A 36 -8.85 21.16 -29.59
N ARG A 37 -8.26 21.56 -28.46
CA ARG A 37 -8.71 21.14 -27.11
C ARG A 37 -10.17 21.55 -26.81
N GLY A 38 -10.71 22.54 -27.50
CA GLY A 38 -12.11 22.93 -27.38
C GLY A 38 -13.10 21.89 -27.93
N ASP A 39 -12.61 20.91 -28.70
CA ASP A 39 -13.41 19.81 -29.24
C ASP A 39 -13.40 18.56 -28.34
N ASP A 40 -12.70 18.62 -27.21
CA ASP A 40 -12.63 17.50 -26.25
C ASP A 40 -14.02 17.11 -25.72
N VAL A 41 -14.23 15.83 -25.54
CA VAL A 41 -15.49 15.27 -25.05
C VAL A 41 -15.32 14.82 -23.60
N LEU A 42 -16.17 15.33 -22.71
CA LEU A 42 -16.27 14.83 -21.34
C LEU A 42 -16.85 13.41 -21.36
N VAL A 43 -16.08 12.45 -20.85
CA VAL A 43 -16.45 11.02 -20.79
C VAL A 43 -17.08 10.67 -19.43
N HIS A 44 -16.50 11.18 -18.37
CA HIS A 44 -16.98 10.93 -17.01
C HIS A 44 -16.64 12.10 -16.08
N ARG A 45 -17.55 12.34 -15.10
CA ARG A 45 -17.32 13.27 -13.99
C ARG A 45 -17.72 12.59 -12.69
N GLU A 46 -16.86 12.73 -11.67
CA GLU A 46 -17.12 12.27 -10.31
C GLU A 46 -17.37 13.48 -9.39
N ASP A 47 -18.59 13.61 -8.91
CA ASP A 47 -19.00 14.73 -8.06
C ASP A 47 -18.79 14.47 -6.56
N ASP A 48 -18.68 13.20 -6.13
CA ASP A 48 -18.39 12.86 -4.74
C ASP A 48 -16.90 13.12 -4.43
N GLU A 49 -16.64 14.09 -3.58
CA GLU A 49 -15.27 14.54 -3.24
C GLU A 49 -14.44 13.46 -2.52
N ARG A 50 -15.05 12.40 -1.99
CA ARG A 50 -14.32 11.27 -1.41
C ARG A 50 -13.57 10.44 -2.46
N PHE A 51 -14.06 10.44 -3.71
CA PHE A 51 -13.53 9.59 -4.78
C PHE A 51 -12.47 10.29 -5.62
N TRP A 52 -11.41 9.55 -5.90
CA TRP A 52 -10.33 9.91 -6.80
C TRP A 52 -10.35 9.00 -8.01
N MET A 53 -9.93 9.51 -9.16
CA MET A 53 -9.89 8.75 -10.41
C MET A 53 -8.47 8.41 -10.82
N GLY A 54 -8.28 7.17 -11.28
CA GLY A 54 -7.09 6.70 -11.99
C GLY A 54 -7.45 6.19 -13.38
N LEU A 55 -6.60 6.44 -14.36
CA LEU A 55 -6.79 6.01 -15.73
C LEU A 55 -5.57 5.24 -16.23
N GLY A 56 -5.78 4.09 -16.84
CA GLY A 56 -4.75 3.24 -17.40
C GLY A 56 -5.25 2.43 -18.60
N THR A 57 -4.42 1.52 -19.05
CA THR A 57 -4.72 0.59 -20.14
C THR A 57 -4.47 -0.84 -19.64
N SER A 58 -5.34 -1.79 -19.98
CA SER A 58 -5.07 -3.21 -19.75
C SER A 58 -3.79 -3.65 -20.45
N ARG A 59 -3.16 -4.73 -19.96
CA ARG A 59 -1.88 -5.22 -20.52
C ARG A 59 -1.96 -5.59 -22.01
N ASP A 60 -3.08 -6.14 -22.45
CA ASP A 60 -3.37 -6.46 -23.84
C ASP A 60 -3.73 -5.23 -24.70
N GLU A 61 -3.72 -4.03 -24.10
CA GLU A 61 -4.09 -2.74 -24.68
C GLU A 61 -5.50 -2.72 -25.31
N ARG A 62 -6.35 -3.65 -24.95
CA ARG A 62 -7.71 -3.73 -25.46
C ARG A 62 -8.67 -2.80 -24.71
N TRP A 63 -8.39 -2.51 -23.43
CA TRP A 63 -9.27 -1.74 -22.58
C TRP A 63 -8.59 -0.50 -22.04
N VAL A 64 -9.29 0.62 -22.10
CA VAL A 64 -9.00 1.76 -21.24
C VAL A 64 -9.75 1.50 -19.93
N VAL A 65 -9.02 1.47 -18.83
CA VAL A 65 -9.51 1.16 -17.48
C VAL A 65 -9.58 2.44 -16.68
N LEU A 66 -10.78 2.79 -16.21
CA LEU A 66 -11.03 3.90 -15.30
C LEU A 66 -11.38 3.33 -13.94
N GLY A 67 -10.51 3.53 -12.96
CA GLY A 67 -10.75 3.24 -11.56
C GLY A 67 -11.18 4.48 -10.79
N LEU A 68 -12.21 4.35 -9.95
CA LEU A 68 -12.64 5.35 -8.98
C LEU A 68 -12.53 4.74 -7.59
N GLY A 69 -11.91 5.45 -6.64
CA GLY A 69 -11.72 4.93 -5.29
C GLY A 69 -11.79 6.01 -4.22
N SER A 70 -12.47 5.72 -3.13
CA SER A 70 -12.33 6.39 -1.84
C SER A 70 -11.36 5.58 -0.96
N LYS A 71 -11.31 5.84 0.35
CA LYS A 71 -10.51 5.03 1.30
C LYS A 71 -11.09 3.63 1.55
N THR A 72 -12.38 3.43 1.23
CA THR A 72 -13.11 2.21 1.61
C THR A 72 -14.01 1.66 0.52
N THR A 73 -14.15 2.35 -0.61
CA THR A 73 -15.10 1.99 -1.68
C THR A 73 -14.48 2.23 -3.04
N SER A 74 -14.67 1.31 -3.98
CA SER A 74 -14.19 1.51 -5.35
C SER A 74 -15.26 1.21 -6.42
N GLU A 75 -14.98 1.65 -7.66
CA GLU A 75 -15.76 1.36 -8.86
C GLU A 75 -14.84 1.35 -10.08
N VAL A 76 -15.02 0.40 -10.98
CA VAL A 76 -14.18 0.26 -12.18
C VAL A 76 -15.04 0.29 -13.44
N HIS A 77 -14.59 1.08 -14.42
CA HIS A 77 -15.21 1.17 -15.74
C HIS A 77 -14.21 0.78 -16.84
N LEU A 78 -14.74 0.20 -17.90
CA LEU A 78 -13.98 -0.22 -19.08
C LEU A 78 -14.52 0.47 -20.33
N ILE A 79 -13.59 0.94 -21.19
CA ILE A 79 -13.89 1.44 -22.54
C ILE A 79 -13.10 0.58 -23.52
N ASP A 80 -13.73 0.08 -24.57
CA ASP A 80 -13.02 -0.67 -25.62
C ASP A 80 -12.09 0.26 -26.40
N ALA A 81 -10.77 0.02 -26.31
CA ALA A 81 -9.78 0.83 -27.00
C ALA A 81 -9.84 0.74 -28.53
N HIS A 82 -10.55 -0.26 -29.09
CA HIS A 82 -10.84 -0.36 -30.52
C HIS A 82 -12.12 0.42 -30.93
N ASP A 83 -13.00 0.72 -29.95
CA ASP A 83 -14.16 1.60 -30.13
C ASP A 83 -14.16 2.72 -29.08
N PRO A 84 -13.19 3.65 -29.14
CA PRO A 84 -12.98 4.67 -28.11
C PRO A 84 -14.14 5.67 -27.99
N THR A 85 -15.07 5.68 -28.96
CA THR A 85 -16.28 6.52 -28.94
C THR A 85 -17.53 5.75 -28.48
N GLY A 86 -17.39 4.46 -28.27
CA GLY A 86 -18.42 3.58 -27.75
C GLY A 86 -18.75 3.83 -26.27
N PRO A 87 -19.68 3.07 -25.72
CA PRO A 87 -20.14 3.27 -24.34
C PRO A 87 -19.05 2.86 -23.34
N MET A 88 -18.89 3.66 -22.30
CA MET A 88 -18.19 3.25 -21.08
C MET A 88 -19.07 2.29 -20.28
N ARG A 89 -18.50 1.18 -19.81
CA ARG A 89 -19.21 0.13 -19.07
C ARG A 89 -18.69 0.02 -17.64
N CYS A 90 -19.58 0.15 -16.66
CA CYS A 90 -19.28 -0.17 -15.25
C CYS A 90 -19.23 -1.69 -15.08
N VAL A 91 -18.19 -2.21 -14.44
CA VAL A 91 -18.04 -3.64 -14.14
C VAL A 91 -18.95 -4.06 -12.99
N ALA A 92 -19.04 -3.21 -11.95
CA ALA A 92 -20.05 -3.34 -10.90
C ALA A 92 -20.25 -1.97 -10.24
N ALA A 93 -21.49 -1.55 -10.04
CA ALA A 93 -21.77 -0.30 -9.36
C ALA A 93 -21.24 -0.34 -7.92
N ARG A 94 -20.66 0.79 -7.47
CA ARG A 94 -20.10 0.91 -6.11
C ARG A 94 -21.10 0.54 -5.02
N ARG A 95 -20.61 -0.13 -3.99
CA ARG A 95 -21.31 -0.40 -2.73
C ARG A 95 -20.42 0.11 -1.60
N GLU A 96 -20.98 0.87 -0.69
CA GLU A 96 -20.25 1.43 0.45
C GLU A 96 -19.51 0.32 1.22
N GLY A 97 -18.20 0.51 1.45
CA GLY A 97 -17.34 -0.46 2.11
C GLY A 97 -16.83 -1.61 1.23
N VAL A 98 -17.21 -1.65 -0.05
CA VAL A 98 -16.70 -2.63 -1.01
C VAL A 98 -15.63 -2.01 -1.90
N GLU A 99 -14.42 -2.56 -1.79
CA GLU A 99 -13.30 -2.24 -2.66
C GLU A 99 -13.07 -3.38 -3.62
N TYR A 100 -12.84 -3.06 -4.89
CA TYR A 100 -12.45 -4.05 -5.88
C TYR A 100 -11.59 -3.42 -6.97
N ASP A 101 -10.73 -4.25 -7.56
CA ASP A 101 -9.93 -3.94 -8.73
C ASP A 101 -10.11 -5.00 -9.80
N VAL A 102 -9.92 -4.62 -11.07
CA VAL A 102 -10.23 -5.46 -12.23
C VAL A 102 -9.06 -5.51 -13.20
N GLU A 103 -8.63 -6.71 -13.53
CA GLU A 103 -7.69 -6.97 -14.60
C GLU A 103 -8.37 -7.77 -15.73
N PRO A 104 -8.55 -7.18 -16.93
CA PRO A 104 -9.04 -7.92 -18.09
C PRO A 104 -8.04 -8.99 -18.56
N ALA A 105 -8.50 -10.23 -18.72
CA ALA A 105 -7.68 -11.39 -19.05
C ALA A 105 -8.19 -12.12 -20.30
N GLY A 106 -8.24 -11.40 -21.45
CA GLY A 106 -8.72 -11.92 -22.72
C GLY A 106 -10.27 -12.00 -22.77
N ASP A 107 -10.85 -13.14 -22.48
CA ASP A 107 -12.31 -13.40 -22.54
C ASP A 107 -13.03 -13.32 -21.18
N HIS A 108 -12.30 -13.02 -20.11
CA HIS A 108 -12.82 -12.90 -18.75
C HIS A 108 -12.14 -11.77 -17.98
N LEU A 109 -12.67 -11.45 -16.80
CA LEU A 109 -12.11 -10.53 -15.84
C LEU A 109 -11.55 -11.30 -14.66
N LEU A 110 -10.38 -10.91 -14.17
CA LEU A 110 -9.85 -11.26 -12.85
C LEU A 110 -10.15 -10.10 -11.90
N ILE A 111 -10.64 -10.39 -10.70
CA ILE A 111 -11.15 -9.39 -9.78
C ILE A 111 -10.61 -9.67 -8.38
N ILE A 112 -9.90 -8.70 -7.80
CA ILE A 112 -9.59 -8.69 -6.38
C ILE A 112 -10.68 -7.85 -5.70
N HIS A 113 -11.30 -8.37 -4.63
CA HIS A 113 -12.36 -7.65 -3.93
C HIS A 113 -12.46 -8.05 -2.46
N ASN A 114 -13.04 -7.16 -1.62
CA ASN A 114 -13.26 -7.41 -0.19
C ASN A 114 -14.74 -7.68 0.17
N GLU A 115 -15.63 -7.94 -0.80
CA GLU A 115 -17.08 -8.07 -0.58
C GLU A 115 -17.46 -9.14 0.45
N ARG A 116 -16.71 -10.25 0.51
CA ARG A 116 -16.99 -11.38 1.39
C ARG A 116 -16.15 -11.36 2.66
N GLN A 117 -14.93 -10.88 2.55
CA GLN A 117 -13.97 -10.84 3.65
C GLN A 117 -12.94 -9.71 3.45
N PRO A 118 -12.50 -9.06 4.53
CA PRO A 118 -11.64 -7.88 4.45
C PRO A 118 -10.29 -8.11 3.78
N GLU A 119 -9.72 -9.33 3.90
CA GLU A 119 -8.37 -9.64 3.43
C GLU A 119 -8.27 -9.89 1.92
N GLY A 120 -9.35 -9.68 1.19
CA GLY A 120 -9.45 -9.81 -0.25
C GLY A 120 -9.68 -11.24 -0.72
N ASP A 121 -10.53 -11.37 -1.73
CA ASP A 121 -10.78 -12.59 -2.50
C ASP A 121 -10.30 -12.39 -3.93
N LEU A 122 -9.84 -13.46 -4.58
CA LEU A 122 -9.63 -13.49 -6.03
C LEU A 122 -10.81 -14.19 -6.69
N ALA A 123 -11.53 -13.44 -7.51
CA ALA A 123 -12.64 -13.91 -8.30
C ALA A 123 -12.35 -13.76 -9.80
N TRP A 124 -13.20 -14.39 -10.60
CA TRP A 124 -13.31 -14.15 -12.03
C TRP A 124 -14.77 -13.82 -12.40
N ALA A 125 -14.97 -13.15 -13.53
CA ALA A 125 -16.27 -12.87 -14.09
C ALA A 125 -16.23 -12.92 -15.62
N PRO A 126 -17.38 -13.14 -16.31
CA PRO A 126 -17.46 -12.93 -17.75
C PRO A 126 -17.02 -11.51 -18.12
N LEU A 127 -16.40 -11.37 -19.30
CA LEU A 127 -15.86 -10.07 -19.73
C LEU A 127 -16.95 -8.96 -19.78
N ASP A 128 -18.20 -9.32 -20.00
CA ASP A 128 -19.38 -8.43 -20.05
C ASP A 128 -20.11 -8.28 -18.71
N ALA A 129 -19.53 -8.76 -17.61
CA ALA A 129 -20.12 -8.61 -16.27
C ALA A 129 -20.37 -7.15 -15.91
N THR A 130 -21.50 -6.90 -15.22
CA THR A 130 -21.96 -5.57 -14.79
C THR A 130 -22.45 -5.54 -13.35
N THR A 131 -22.35 -6.67 -12.63
CA THR A 131 -22.81 -6.79 -11.23
C THR A 131 -21.92 -7.73 -10.42
N HIS A 132 -21.85 -7.51 -9.10
CA HIS A 132 -21.09 -8.33 -8.14
C HIS A 132 -21.55 -9.80 -8.11
N GLU A 133 -22.84 -10.06 -8.37
CA GLU A 133 -23.42 -11.41 -8.35
C GLU A 133 -22.85 -12.33 -9.45
N GLN A 134 -22.17 -11.76 -10.45
CA GLN A 134 -21.50 -12.49 -11.53
C GLN A 134 -20.08 -12.92 -11.17
N TRP A 135 -19.55 -12.47 -10.02
CA TRP A 135 -18.22 -12.82 -9.57
C TRP A 135 -18.16 -14.22 -8.98
N GLN A 136 -17.30 -15.05 -9.53
CA GLN A 136 -17.12 -16.44 -9.11
C GLN A 136 -15.73 -16.61 -8.47
N PRO A 137 -15.61 -17.32 -7.34
CA PRO A 137 -14.32 -17.60 -6.73
C PRO A 137 -13.34 -18.28 -7.70
N LEU A 138 -12.09 -17.82 -7.71
CA LEU A 138 -11.01 -18.41 -8.53
C LEU A 138 -9.97 -19.11 -7.69
N LEU A 139 -9.54 -18.50 -6.59
CA LEU A 139 -8.50 -19.03 -5.71
C LEU A 139 -8.92 -18.83 -4.24
N GLU A 140 -8.75 -19.87 -3.42
CA GLU A 140 -8.93 -19.77 -1.98
C GLU A 140 -7.68 -19.15 -1.34
N ARG A 141 -7.90 -18.23 -0.40
CA ARG A 141 -6.86 -17.56 0.38
C ARG A 141 -6.52 -18.40 1.63
N ALA A 142 -5.24 -18.55 1.95
CA ALA A 142 -4.81 -19.17 3.21
C ALA A 142 -4.84 -18.16 4.39
N ASP A 143 -4.82 -18.67 5.61
CA ASP A 143 -4.68 -17.85 6.82
C ASP A 143 -3.34 -17.09 6.78
N GLY A 144 -3.34 -15.83 7.24
CA GLY A 144 -2.17 -14.96 7.21
C GLY A 144 -1.85 -14.33 5.85
N GLU A 145 -2.64 -14.62 4.81
CA GLU A 145 -2.53 -13.99 3.50
C GLU A 145 -3.51 -12.83 3.34
N ARG A 146 -3.11 -11.82 2.58
CA ARG A 146 -3.97 -10.77 2.03
C ARG A 146 -3.72 -10.64 0.54
N PHE A 147 -4.77 -10.72 -0.28
CA PHE A 147 -4.66 -10.47 -1.72
C PHE A 147 -4.70 -8.97 -1.99
N VAL A 148 -3.76 -8.49 -2.80
CA VAL A 148 -3.54 -7.06 -3.04
C VAL A 148 -3.84 -6.65 -4.47
N GLY A 149 -3.44 -7.46 -5.45
CA GLY A 149 -3.63 -7.17 -6.87
C GLY A 149 -3.36 -8.38 -7.75
N ILE A 150 -3.81 -8.34 -8.98
CA ILE A 150 -3.62 -9.38 -9.98
C ILE A 150 -3.23 -8.76 -11.32
N ASP A 151 -2.24 -9.34 -11.98
CA ASP A 151 -1.78 -8.97 -13.32
C ASP A 151 -1.95 -10.16 -14.26
N ALA A 152 -2.65 -9.98 -15.37
CA ALA A 152 -2.87 -11.02 -16.36
C ALA A 152 -1.84 -10.96 -17.49
N PHE A 153 -1.32 -12.13 -17.86
CA PHE A 153 -0.52 -12.39 -19.05
C PHE A 153 -1.25 -13.45 -19.90
N ASP A 154 -0.76 -13.69 -21.10
CA ASP A 154 -1.42 -14.67 -21.99
C ASP A 154 -1.42 -16.08 -21.40
N ASP A 155 -0.30 -16.54 -20.84
CA ASP A 155 -0.13 -17.92 -20.35
C ASP A 155 -0.09 -18.04 -18.82
N PHE A 156 -0.26 -16.98 -18.06
CA PHE A 156 -0.32 -16.99 -16.60
C PHE A 156 -0.93 -15.70 -16.05
N ALA A 157 -1.22 -15.69 -14.76
CA ALA A 157 -1.46 -14.47 -13.99
C ALA A 157 -0.50 -14.39 -12.81
N VAL A 158 -0.23 -13.18 -12.32
CA VAL A 158 0.61 -12.94 -11.15
C VAL A 158 -0.23 -12.27 -10.08
N LEU A 159 -0.44 -12.97 -8.99
CA LEU A 159 -1.09 -12.43 -7.79
C LEU A 159 -0.04 -11.75 -6.90
N SER A 160 -0.24 -10.48 -6.65
CA SER A 160 0.46 -9.73 -5.60
C SER A 160 -0.30 -9.92 -4.30
N LEU A 161 0.39 -10.37 -3.25
CA LEU A 161 -0.22 -10.65 -1.96
C LEU A 161 0.73 -10.27 -0.81
N ARG A 162 0.21 -10.28 0.41
CA ARG A 162 1.01 -10.22 1.64
C ARG A 162 0.91 -11.56 2.36
N VAL A 163 2.03 -12.02 2.91
CA VAL A 163 2.11 -13.24 3.71
C VAL A 163 2.85 -12.89 4.99
N ASP A 164 2.24 -13.13 6.15
CA ASP A 164 2.82 -12.81 7.46
C ASP A 164 3.42 -11.40 7.56
N GLY A 165 2.73 -10.45 6.94
CA GLY A 165 3.11 -9.03 6.97
C GLY A 165 4.18 -8.60 5.97
N LEU A 166 4.57 -9.44 5.01
CA LEU A 166 5.53 -9.13 3.95
C LEU A 166 4.91 -9.27 2.56
N PRO A 167 5.30 -8.43 1.57
CA PRO A 167 4.83 -8.59 0.21
C PRO A 167 5.40 -9.86 -0.43
N ALA A 168 4.56 -10.53 -1.21
CA ALA A 168 4.87 -11.76 -1.92
C ALA A 168 4.26 -11.75 -3.34
N LEU A 169 4.75 -12.60 -4.20
CA LEU A 169 4.23 -12.84 -5.54
C LEU A 169 3.92 -14.32 -5.73
N ARG A 170 2.75 -14.60 -6.33
CA ARG A 170 2.28 -15.95 -6.64
C ARG A 170 1.90 -16.02 -8.10
N VAL A 171 2.43 -16.99 -8.83
CA VAL A 171 2.15 -17.23 -10.24
C VAL A 171 1.05 -18.28 -10.37
N LEU A 172 0.03 -17.96 -11.15
CA LEU A 172 -1.07 -18.85 -11.55
C LEU A 172 -0.87 -19.21 -13.02
N PRO A 173 -0.28 -20.38 -13.37
CA PRO A 173 -0.07 -20.77 -14.78
C PRO A 173 -1.40 -21.09 -15.45
N ARG A 174 -1.59 -20.66 -16.69
CA ARG A 174 -2.77 -20.98 -17.49
C ARG A 174 -2.49 -22.28 -18.27
N GLN A 175 -3.18 -23.35 -17.90
CA GLN A 175 -3.00 -24.69 -18.47
C GLN A 175 -3.98 -24.99 -19.60
N ALA A 176 -5.10 -24.29 -19.67
CA ALA A 176 -6.11 -24.42 -20.72
C ALA A 176 -6.75 -23.08 -21.08
N ARG A 177 -7.39 -23.02 -22.22
CA ARG A 177 -8.13 -21.85 -22.72
C ARG A 177 -9.53 -22.31 -23.17
N SER A 178 -10.37 -22.61 -22.19
CA SER A 178 -11.75 -23.04 -22.45
C SER A 178 -12.58 -21.85 -22.95
N THR A 179 -13.53 -22.10 -23.82
CA THR A 179 -14.50 -21.11 -24.29
C THR A 179 -15.92 -21.65 -24.06
N PRO A 180 -16.67 -21.09 -23.11
CA PRO A 180 -16.30 -20.00 -22.17
C PRO A 180 -15.23 -20.40 -21.17
N PHE A 181 -14.58 -19.39 -20.54
CA PHE A 181 -13.59 -19.59 -19.49
C PHE A 181 -14.10 -20.52 -18.37
N ALA A 182 -13.22 -21.38 -17.89
CA ALA A 182 -13.49 -22.27 -16.76
C ALA A 182 -12.39 -22.12 -15.67
N VAL A 183 -12.77 -22.22 -14.39
CA VAL A 183 -11.85 -22.08 -13.25
C VAL A 183 -10.63 -23.01 -13.37
N GLY A 184 -10.82 -24.23 -13.93
CA GLY A 184 -9.73 -25.17 -14.18
C GLY A 184 -8.75 -24.79 -15.30
N ASP A 185 -8.93 -23.67 -15.98
CA ASP A 185 -7.98 -23.14 -16.95
C ASP A 185 -6.72 -22.63 -16.29
N TYR A 186 -6.79 -22.16 -15.03
CA TYR A 186 -5.61 -21.91 -14.21
C TYR A 186 -5.19 -23.16 -13.44
N GLY A 187 -3.89 -23.48 -13.50
CA GLY A 187 -3.28 -24.60 -12.78
C GLY A 187 -2.91 -24.25 -11.33
N PRO A 188 -2.21 -25.19 -10.66
CA PRO A 188 -1.74 -24.94 -9.30
C PRO A 188 -0.84 -23.70 -9.22
N ALA A 189 -1.09 -22.85 -8.25
CA ALA A 189 -0.31 -21.65 -8.01
C ALA A 189 1.08 -21.97 -7.43
N THR A 190 2.08 -21.15 -7.76
CA THR A 190 3.48 -21.30 -7.30
C THR A 190 4.02 -19.98 -6.79
N ASP A 191 4.58 -19.95 -5.57
CA ASP A 191 5.15 -18.75 -4.97
C ASP A 191 6.55 -18.44 -5.51
N VAL A 192 6.84 -17.14 -5.69
CA VAL A 192 8.18 -16.64 -6.02
C VAL A 192 8.92 -16.38 -4.72
N THR A 193 9.81 -17.30 -4.32
CA THR A 193 10.49 -17.28 -3.01
C THR A 193 11.89 -16.66 -3.08
N PHE A 194 12.37 -16.05 -1.99
CA PHE A 194 13.72 -15.51 -1.83
C PHE A 194 14.33 -16.01 -0.52
N ASP A 195 15.66 -15.94 -0.41
CA ASP A 195 16.38 -16.46 0.77
C ASP A 195 16.35 -15.47 1.96
N ASP A 196 16.19 -14.17 1.70
CA ASP A 196 16.09 -13.13 2.75
C ASP A 196 14.78 -13.32 3.54
N GLU A 197 14.86 -13.45 4.86
CA GLU A 197 13.69 -13.64 5.73
C GLU A 197 12.77 -12.39 5.73
N LEU A 198 13.37 -11.18 5.82
CA LEU A 198 12.65 -9.92 5.77
C LEU A 198 12.98 -9.21 4.45
N HIS A 199 12.16 -9.41 3.45
CA HIS A 199 12.34 -8.78 2.14
C HIS A 199 11.05 -8.18 1.61
N SER A 200 11.19 -7.34 0.62
CA SER A 200 10.09 -6.92 -0.25
C SER A 200 10.30 -7.46 -1.65
N VAL A 201 9.19 -7.85 -2.27
CA VAL A 201 9.14 -8.29 -3.65
C VAL A 201 7.92 -7.69 -4.33
N HIS A 202 8.14 -7.08 -5.50
CA HIS A 202 7.07 -6.46 -6.27
C HIS A 202 7.20 -6.82 -7.75
N LEU A 203 6.07 -6.95 -8.44
CA LEU A 203 6.07 -7.10 -9.88
C LEU A 203 6.55 -5.79 -10.51
N GLY A 204 7.58 -5.87 -11.36
CA GLY A 204 8.07 -4.77 -12.17
C GLY A 204 7.31 -4.68 -13.50
N PRO A 205 7.50 -3.59 -14.26
CA PRO A 205 6.81 -3.40 -15.52
C PRO A 205 7.27 -4.43 -16.57
N VAL A 206 6.33 -5.19 -17.11
CA VAL A 206 6.45 -6.03 -18.29
C VAL A 206 5.26 -5.72 -19.19
N ALA A 207 5.51 -5.04 -20.30
CA ALA A 207 4.44 -4.60 -21.20
C ALA A 207 3.97 -5.71 -22.15
N ASP A 208 4.82 -6.69 -22.42
CA ASP A 208 4.53 -7.79 -23.35
C ASP A 208 3.58 -8.80 -22.69
N PRO A 209 2.33 -8.96 -23.17
CA PRO A 209 1.39 -9.93 -22.64
C PRO A 209 1.83 -11.38 -22.88
N ASP A 210 2.66 -11.62 -23.91
CA ASP A 210 3.14 -12.94 -24.37
C ASP A 210 4.49 -13.33 -23.71
N ALA A 211 4.91 -12.58 -22.69
CA ALA A 211 6.16 -12.82 -21.98
C ALA A 211 6.16 -14.18 -21.26
N ASP A 212 7.28 -14.92 -21.30
CA ASP A 212 7.53 -16.13 -20.52
C ASP A 212 8.20 -15.86 -19.16
N ARG A 213 8.47 -14.58 -18.87
CA ARG A 213 9.17 -14.08 -17.68
C ARG A 213 8.42 -12.93 -17.04
N ILE A 214 8.48 -12.89 -15.72
CA ILE A 214 8.06 -11.74 -14.95
C ILE A 214 9.29 -10.94 -14.53
N ARG A 215 9.17 -9.61 -14.55
CA ARG A 215 10.16 -8.73 -13.95
C ARG A 215 9.82 -8.53 -12.49
N VAL A 216 10.81 -8.69 -11.63
CA VAL A 216 10.66 -8.62 -10.18
C VAL A 216 11.64 -7.59 -9.63
N VAL A 217 11.16 -6.75 -8.75
CA VAL A 217 11.99 -5.86 -7.93
C VAL A 217 12.07 -6.48 -6.54
N HIS A 218 13.28 -6.78 -6.10
CA HIS A 218 13.55 -7.38 -4.80
C HIS A 218 14.57 -6.55 -4.02
N GLU A 219 14.33 -6.37 -2.75
CA GLU A 219 15.23 -5.74 -1.80
C GLU A 219 14.92 -6.19 -0.36
N SER A 220 15.85 -5.92 0.58
CA SER A 220 15.61 -6.09 2.01
C SER A 220 16.17 -4.89 2.79
N TRP A 221 16.08 -4.91 4.11
CA TRP A 221 16.70 -3.85 4.93
C TRP A 221 18.22 -3.79 4.75
N VAL A 222 18.86 -4.92 4.34
CA VAL A 222 20.32 -5.09 4.21
C VAL A 222 20.77 -5.46 2.79
N SER A 223 19.84 -5.90 1.92
CA SER A 223 20.14 -6.24 0.52
C SER A 223 19.70 -5.11 -0.42
N PRO A 224 20.60 -4.54 -1.24
CA PRO A 224 20.29 -3.45 -2.18
C PRO A 224 19.25 -3.88 -3.23
N ARG A 225 18.42 -2.91 -3.63
CA ARG A 225 17.39 -3.09 -4.67
C ARG A 225 17.97 -3.74 -5.91
N SER A 226 17.36 -4.84 -6.31
CA SER A 226 17.71 -5.63 -7.48
C SER A 226 16.50 -5.78 -8.39
N VAL A 227 16.72 -5.70 -9.69
CA VAL A 227 15.73 -5.98 -10.74
C VAL A 227 16.13 -7.30 -11.39
N LEU A 228 15.21 -8.24 -11.39
CA LEU A 228 15.42 -9.59 -11.91
C LEU A 228 14.33 -9.94 -12.92
N ASP A 229 14.67 -10.73 -13.93
CA ASP A 229 13.68 -11.49 -14.69
C ASP A 229 13.63 -12.91 -14.15
N VAL A 230 12.42 -13.40 -13.89
CA VAL A 230 12.15 -14.76 -13.39
C VAL A 230 11.34 -15.50 -14.45
N HIS A 231 11.87 -16.60 -14.96
CA HIS A 231 11.16 -17.44 -15.91
C HIS A 231 10.03 -18.20 -15.21
N VAL A 232 8.80 -18.03 -15.68
CA VAL A 232 7.61 -18.50 -14.98
C VAL A 232 7.56 -20.01 -14.80
N ALA A 233 7.94 -20.79 -15.84
CA ALA A 233 7.85 -22.24 -15.80
C ALA A 233 9.02 -22.93 -15.07
N THR A 234 10.21 -22.31 -15.03
CA THR A 234 11.43 -22.96 -14.47
C THR A 234 11.92 -22.32 -13.18
N GLY A 235 11.47 -21.08 -12.86
CA GLY A 235 12.00 -20.30 -11.76
C GLY A 235 13.43 -19.77 -11.97
N GLU A 236 14.01 -19.95 -13.18
CA GLU A 236 15.34 -19.40 -13.51
C GLU A 236 15.34 -17.89 -13.36
N ARG A 237 16.39 -17.35 -12.72
CA ARG A 237 16.51 -15.93 -12.42
C ARG A 237 17.70 -15.32 -13.12
N VAL A 238 17.48 -14.15 -13.73
CA VAL A 238 18.51 -13.35 -14.36
C VAL A 238 18.51 -11.96 -13.70
N VAL A 239 19.59 -11.61 -13.01
CA VAL A 239 19.73 -10.26 -12.44
C VAL A 239 20.04 -9.29 -13.58
N LEU A 240 19.14 -8.35 -13.82
CA LEU A 240 19.28 -7.30 -14.83
C LEU A 240 20.03 -6.10 -14.29
N LYS A 241 19.75 -5.74 -13.04
CA LYS A 241 20.35 -4.58 -12.37
C LYS A 241 20.34 -4.76 -10.86
N ARG A 242 21.43 -4.36 -10.22
CA ARG A 242 21.52 -4.21 -8.76
C ARG A 242 22.03 -2.83 -8.41
N GLN A 243 21.41 -2.19 -7.42
CA GLN A 243 21.88 -0.92 -6.88
C GLN A 243 23.32 -1.07 -6.36
N GLN A 244 24.21 -0.21 -6.81
CA GLN A 244 25.60 -0.23 -6.34
C GLN A 244 25.74 0.58 -5.06
N VAL A 245 26.47 0.04 -4.09
CA VAL A 245 26.87 0.72 -2.85
C VAL A 245 28.32 1.07 -2.97
N LEU A 246 28.62 2.37 -3.05
CA LEU A 246 29.99 2.87 -3.18
C LEU A 246 30.64 3.01 -1.79
N GLY A 247 31.99 3.12 -1.74
CA GLY A 247 32.73 3.39 -0.51
C GLY A 247 33.32 2.15 0.17
N GLY A 248 33.31 0.98 -0.49
CA GLY A 248 33.94 -0.23 0.05
C GLY A 248 33.17 -0.83 1.24
N VAL A 249 31.86 -0.63 1.28
CA VAL A 249 30.97 -1.20 2.30
C VAL A 249 30.80 -2.69 2.07
N ASP A 250 31.02 -3.50 3.09
CA ASP A 250 30.65 -4.92 3.10
C ASP A 250 29.24 -5.04 3.68
N LEU A 251 28.28 -5.51 2.85
CA LEU A 251 26.89 -5.63 3.27
C LEU A 251 26.66 -6.79 4.24
N ASP A 252 27.56 -7.76 4.28
CA ASP A 252 27.53 -8.86 5.24
C ASP A 252 27.83 -8.40 6.68
N ASP A 253 28.31 -7.15 6.86
CA ASP A 253 28.47 -6.52 8.17
C ASP A 253 27.12 -6.17 8.84
N TYR A 254 26.02 -6.23 8.13
CA TYR A 254 24.70 -5.84 8.66
C TYR A 254 23.77 -7.03 8.76
N GLU A 255 22.80 -6.92 9.66
CA GLU A 255 21.79 -7.96 9.87
C GLU A 255 20.44 -7.35 10.21
N GLN A 256 19.39 -8.12 9.92
CA GLN A 256 18.01 -7.77 10.16
C GLN A 256 17.31 -8.88 10.93
N GLN A 257 16.30 -8.52 11.71
CA GLN A 257 15.43 -9.47 12.39
C GLN A 257 14.07 -8.86 12.69
N ARG A 258 13.05 -9.69 12.88
CA ARG A 258 11.74 -9.28 13.41
C ARG A 258 11.62 -9.71 14.85
N VAL A 259 11.16 -8.81 15.70
CA VAL A 259 10.75 -9.06 17.09
C VAL A 259 9.29 -8.63 17.27
N TRP A 260 8.70 -9.00 18.40
CA TRP A 260 7.28 -8.72 18.65
C TRP A 260 7.16 -8.01 20.00
N ALA A 261 6.65 -6.77 19.96
CA ALA A 261 6.23 -6.05 21.16
C ALA A 261 4.80 -6.47 21.54
N VAL A 262 4.44 -6.32 22.80
CA VAL A 262 3.08 -6.61 23.27
C VAL A 262 2.43 -5.30 23.70
N ALA A 263 1.38 -4.89 22.99
CA ALA A 263 0.60 -3.72 23.32
C ALA A 263 -0.21 -3.92 24.63
N PRO A 264 -0.71 -2.84 25.27
CA PRO A 264 -1.44 -2.95 26.53
C PRO A 264 -2.72 -3.83 26.47
N ASP A 265 -3.31 -3.99 25.30
CA ASP A 265 -4.47 -4.84 25.05
C ASP A 265 -4.12 -6.30 24.73
N GLY A 266 -2.82 -6.64 24.74
CA GLY A 266 -2.31 -7.98 24.44
C GLY A 266 -1.99 -8.22 22.97
N THR A 267 -2.19 -7.24 22.10
CA THR A 267 -1.87 -7.35 20.66
C THR A 267 -0.36 -7.46 20.44
N HIS A 268 0.05 -8.39 19.60
CA HIS A 268 1.45 -8.57 19.20
C HIS A 268 1.78 -7.66 18.01
N VAL A 269 2.64 -6.68 18.25
CA VAL A 269 3.05 -5.66 17.27
C VAL A 269 4.40 -6.05 16.67
N PRO A 270 4.51 -6.26 15.33
CA PRO A 270 5.78 -6.58 14.71
C PRO A 270 6.72 -5.36 14.75
N VAL A 271 8.00 -5.61 15.05
CA VAL A 271 9.06 -4.60 15.01
C VAL A 271 10.23 -5.17 14.21
N SER A 272 10.56 -4.53 13.09
CA SER A 272 11.75 -4.87 12.32
C SER A 272 12.97 -4.13 12.85
N LEU A 273 14.05 -4.87 13.13
CA LEU A 273 15.33 -4.32 13.60
C LEU A 273 16.39 -4.48 12.53
N VAL A 274 17.21 -3.45 12.36
CA VAL A 274 18.39 -3.45 11.48
C VAL A 274 19.57 -2.93 12.26
N ARG A 275 20.68 -3.64 12.22
CA ARG A 275 21.88 -3.27 12.97
C ARG A 275 23.16 -3.79 12.31
N ARG A 276 24.30 -3.27 12.74
CA ARG A 276 25.59 -3.86 12.39
C ARG A 276 25.80 -5.15 13.18
N ARG A 277 26.40 -6.18 12.55
CA ARG A 277 26.80 -7.41 13.23
C ARG A 277 27.69 -7.11 14.42
N GLY A 278 27.47 -7.84 15.52
CA GLY A 278 28.18 -7.63 16.76
C GLY A 278 27.57 -6.58 17.71
N VAL A 279 26.58 -5.83 17.26
CA VAL A 279 25.75 -5.03 18.18
C VAL A 279 24.83 -5.97 18.96
N VAL A 280 24.96 -5.99 20.27
CA VAL A 280 24.26 -6.89 21.19
C VAL A 280 23.24 -6.13 22.04
N ALA A 281 22.22 -6.83 22.50
CA ALA A 281 21.16 -6.27 23.35
C ALA A 281 21.63 -6.20 24.82
N ASP A 282 22.52 -5.25 25.12
CA ASP A 282 23.09 -5.04 26.47
C ASP A 282 22.59 -3.77 27.16
N GLY A 283 21.64 -3.06 26.57
CA GLY A 283 21.04 -1.83 27.11
C GLY A 283 21.89 -0.58 26.92
N SER A 284 22.96 -0.60 26.10
CA SER A 284 23.86 0.54 25.90
C SER A 284 23.73 1.25 24.55
N ASN A 285 23.06 0.63 23.57
CA ASN A 285 23.03 1.12 22.20
C ASN A 285 22.11 2.34 22.04
N PRO A 286 22.48 3.30 21.18
CA PRO A 286 21.52 4.29 20.68
C PRO A 286 20.53 3.64 19.71
N GLY A 287 19.30 4.15 19.63
CA GLY A 287 18.28 3.65 18.74
C GLY A 287 17.52 4.74 18.00
N LEU A 288 16.97 4.39 16.84
CA LEU A 288 16.02 5.19 16.09
C LEU A 288 14.82 4.30 15.73
N LEU A 289 13.63 4.63 16.26
CA LEU A 289 12.40 3.92 15.97
C LEU A 289 11.54 4.77 15.02
N TYR A 290 11.22 4.20 13.86
CA TYR A 290 10.34 4.79 12.85
C TYR A 290 8.92 4.21 12.94
N GLY A 291 7.89 5.02 12.65
CA GLY A 291 6.52 4.56 12.48
C GLY A 291 5.67 5.49 11.63
N TYR A 292 4.56 4.94 11.11
CA TYR A 292 3.58 5.71 10.31
C TYR A 292 2.13 5.46 10.79
N GLY A 293 1.58 4.27 10.59
CA GLY A 293 0.35 3.77 11.19
C GLY A 293 -0.94 4.42 10.72
N SER A 294 -1.07 4.74 9.42
CA SER A 294 -2.29 5.31 8.83
C SER A 294 -2.45 4.89 7.38
N TYR A 295 -3.68 4.99 6.86
CA TYR A 295 -4.05 4.79 5.45
C TYR A 295 -3.74 3.39 4.92
N GLU A 296 -3.71 2.37 5.78
CA GLU A 296 -3.31 1.01 5.41
C GLU A 296 -1.89 0.92 4.81
N MET A 297 -1.07 1.99 4.99
CA MET A 297 0.27 2.06 4.42
C MET A 297 1.20 1.12 5.17
N SER A 298 1.79 0.17 4.44
CA SER A 298 2.77 -0.77 4.95
C SER A 298 4.18 -0.26 4.75
N PHE A 299 5.02 -0.36 5.79
CA PHE A 299 6.45 -0.07 5.70
C PHE A 299 7.22 -1.35 5.41
N ASP A 300 7.27 -1.70 4.13
CA ASP A 300 7.97 -2.88 3.65
C ASP A 300 9.49 -2.71 3.71
N PRO A 301 10.26 -3.81 3.80
CA PRO A 301 11.71 -3.76 3.77
C PRO A 301 12.24 -3.03 2.53
N TYR A 302 13.07 -2.01 2.73
CA TYR A 302 13.79 -1.31 1.67
C TYR A 302 15.22 -1.00 2.06
N PHE A 303 16.12 -1.06 1.10
CA PHE A 303 17.53 -0.74 1.31
C PHE A 303 17.76 0.77 1.31
N SER A 304 18.55 1.25 2.28
CA SER A 304 18.95 2.67 2.39
C SER A 304 20.43 2.82 2.67
N ILE A 305 21.15 3.45 1.75
CA ILE A 305 22.58 3.80 1.93
C ILE A 305 22.75 4.79 3.11
N ALA A 306 21.80 5.72 3.28
CA ALA A 306 21.85 6.68 4.39
C ALA A 306 21.77 5.97 5.76
N ARG A 307 20.96 4.90 5.85
CA ARG A 307 20.84 4.10 7.08
C ARG A 307 22.17 3.47 7.51
N LEU A 308 22.99 3.01 6.56
CA LEU A 308 24.28 2.42 6.86
C LEU A 308 25.16 3.35 7.73
N SER A 309 25.08 4.67 7.49
CA SER A 309 25.81 5.66 8.29
C SER A 309 25.39 5.69 9.77
N LEU A 310 24.13 5.36 10.08
CA LEU A 310 23.65 5.20 11.46
C LEU A 310 24.13 3.87 12.04
N LEU A 311 23.97 2.79 11.27
CA LEU A 311 24.36 1.44 11.69
C LEU A 311 25.87 1.36 12.01
N ASP A 312 26.72 2.03 11.22
CA ASP A 312 28.17 2.11 11.44
C ASP A 312 28.56 2.85 12.74
N ARG A 313 27.66 3.69 13.26
CA ARG A 313 27.80 4.35 14.56
C ARG A 313 27.21 3.53 15.71
N GLY A 314 26.78 2.30 15.46
CA GLY A 314 26.19 1.41 16.45
C GLY A 314 24.72 1.69 16.76
N VAL A 315 24.04 2.50 15.95
CA VAL A 315 22.59 2.74 16.12
C VAL A 315 21.82 1.50 15.73
N VAL A 316 20.92 1.05 16.59
CA VAL A 316 19.86 0.10 16.25
C VAL A 316 18.73 0.86 15.58
N TRP A 317 18.52 0.61 14.30
CA TRP A 317 17.41 1.19 13.56
C TRP A 317 16.22 0.23 13.58
N ALA A 318 15.02 0.75 13.86
CA ALA A 318 13.82 -0.07 14.00
C ALA A 318 12.63 0.56 13.28
N VAL A 319 11.69 -0.29 12.84
CA VAL A 319 10.35 0.09 12.39
C VAL A 319 9.32 -0.62 13.24
N ALA A 320 8.42 0.16 13.84
CA ALA A 320 7.22 -0.38 14.46
C ALA A 320 6.09 -0.47 13.41
N HIS A 321 5.66 -1.69 13.12
CA HIS A 321 4.55 -1.96 12.19
C HIS A 321 3.22 -1.90 12.97
N VAL A 322 2.84 -0.68 13.37
CA VAL A 322 1.70 -0.43 14.25
C VAL A 322 0.36 -0.56 13.54
N ARG A 323 -0.72 -0.83 14.28
CA ARG A 323 -2.09 -0.78 13.76
C ARG A 323 -2.40 0.56 13.10
N GLY A 324 -3.22 0.54 12.04
CA GLY A 324 -3.44 1.65 11.12
C GLY A 324 -2.57 1.57 9.85
N GLY A 325 -1.47 0.77 9.88
CA GLY A 325 -0.79 0.26 8.70
C GLY A 325 -1.50 -0.96 8.11
N GLY A 326 -0.98 -1.50 7.00
CA GLY A 326 -1.55 -2.64 6.29
C GLY A 326 -0.72 -3.92 6.39
N GLU A 327 0.35 -3.94 7.20
CA GLU A 327 1.31 -5.03 7.21
C GLU A 327 0.64 -6.38 7.49
N LEU A 328 -0.18 -6.49 8.54
CA LEU A 328 -0.87 -7.71 8.89
C LEU A 328 -2.27 -7.84 8.28
N GLY A 329 -2.59 -7.05 7.26
CA GLY A 329 -3.85 -7.12 6.54
C GLY A 329 -4.85 -6.02 6.87
N ARG A 330 -6.09 -6.16 6.38
CA ARG A 330 -7.13 -5.14 6.51
C ARG A 330 -7.58 -4.92 7.96
N HIS A 331 -7.69 -6.01 8.74
CA HIS A 331 -8.03 -5.90 10.16
C HIS A 331 -7.01 -5.06 10.94
N TRP A 332 -5.71 -5.12 10.54
CA TRP A 332 -4.65 -4.33 11.14
C TRP A 332 -4.83 -2.84 10.92
N TYR A 333 -5.31 -2.47 9.73
CA TYR A 333 -5.70 -1.12 9.40
C TYR A 333 -6.95 -0.68 10.16
N ASP A 334 -8.02 -1.46 10.11
CA ASP A 334 -9.31 -1.11 10.72
C ASP A 334 -9.20 -0.95 12.25
N ASP A 335 -8.34 -1.73 12.90
CA ASP A 335 -8.04 -1.62 14.34
C ASP A 335 -7.14 -0.44 14.71
N GLY A 336 -6.74 0.38 13.74
CA GLY A 336 -5.88 1.56 13.94
C GLY A 336 -6.40 2.84 13.27
N LYS A 337 -7.69 2.91 12.89
CA LYS A 337 -8.31 4.12 12.31
C LYS A 337 -9.56 4.58 13.07
N MET A 338 -10.07 5.75 12.75
CA MET A 338 -11.30 6.32 13.34
C MET A 338 -11.30 6.20 14.88
N LEU A 339 -12.32 5.59 15.48
CA LEU A 339 -12.45 5.41 16.93
C LEU A 339 -11.49 4.36 17.54
N ALA A 340 -10.71 3.66 16.70
CA ALA A 340 -9.64 2.76 17.11
C ALA A 340 -8.23 3.38 16.99
N LYS A 341 -8.11 4.64 16.54
CA LYS A 341 -6.84 5.31 16.23
C LYS A 341 -5.82 5.32 17.38
N ARG A 342 -6.26 5.34 18.63
CA ARG A 342 -5.36 5.31 19.80
C ARG A 342 -4.50 4.04 19.85
N ASN A 343 -4.96 2.94 19.26
CA ASN A 343 -4.19 1.70 19.19
C ASN A 343 -2.86 1.91 18.46
N THR A 344 -2.84 2.74 17.41
CA THR A 344 -1.61 3.12 16.69
C THR A 344 -0.55 3.70 17.63
N PHE A 345 -0.97 4.57 18.55
CA PHE A 345 -0.06 5.28 19.46
C PHE A 345 0.41 4.38 20.60
N THR A 346 -0.50 3.58 21.17
CA THR A 346 -0.14 2.62 22.23
C THR A 346 0.75 1.49 21.73
N ASP A 347 0.55 1.04 20.48
CA ASP A 347 1.42 0.08 19.81
C ASP A 347 2.85 0.62 19.66
N PHE A 348 2.99 1.89 19.26
CA PHE A 348 4.28 2.52 19.07
C PHE A 348 5.04 2.71 20.39
N VAL A 349 4.34 3.13 21.44
CA VAL A 349 4.92 3.22 22.79
C VAL A 349 5.32 1.83 23.29
N ALA A 350 4.51 0.78 23.05
CA ALA A 350 4.85 -0.59 23.41
C ALA A 350 6.08 -1.10 22.65
N ALA A 351 6.22 -0.74 21.36
CA ALA A 351 7.42 -1.06 20.59
C ALA A 351 8.68 -0.38 21.19
N ALA A 352 8.59 0.88 21.58
CA ALA A 352 9.67 1.58 22.26
C ALA A 352 10.04 0.92 23.58
N GLU A 353 9.05 0.59 24.42
CA GLU A 353 9.29 -0.09 25.69
C GLU A 353 9.94 -1.47 25.49
N HIS A 354 9.47 -2.24 24.50
CA HIS A 354 10.08 -3.53 24.15
C HIS A 354 11.56 -3.39 23.80
N LEU A 355 11.95 -2.36 23.05
CA LEU A 355 13.37 -2.10 22.70
C LEU A 355 14.21 -1.80 23.97
N HIS A 356 13.63 -1.11 24.93
CA HIS A 356 14.29 -0.81 26.22
C HIS A 356 14.39 -2.05 27.11
N GLU A 357 13.29 -2.78 27.29
CA GLU A 357 13.22 -3.93 28.18
C GLU A 357 14.08 -5.11 27.72
N THR A 358 14.16 -5.30 26.41
CA THR A 358 14.99 -6.35 25.81
C THR A 358 16.46 -5.95 25.65
N GLY A 359 16.79 -4.69 26.01
CA GLY A 359 18.18 -4.19 25.99
C GLY A 359 18.69 -3.82 24.59
N TRP A 360 17.83 -3.79 23.58
CA TRP A 360 18.27 -3.34 22.25
C TRP A 360 18.67 -1.89 22.23
N VAL A 361 17.98 -1.04 22.99
CA VAL A 361 18.24 0.41 23.04
C VAL A 361 18.30 0.89 24.49
N ALA A 362 19.26 1.75 24.80
CA ALA A 362 19.37 2.42 26.10
C ALA A 362 18.17 3.35 26.34
N ARG A 363 17.68 3.41 27.59
CA ARG A 363 16.49 4.19 27.97
C ARG A 363 16.59 5.69 27.67
N ASP A 364 17.80 6.22 27.71
CA ASP A 364 18.13 7.64 27.48
C ASP A 364 18.65 7.93 26.06
N ARG A 365 18.55 6.97 25.11
CA ARG A 365 19.15 7.09 23.77
C ARG A 365 18.23 6.64 22.63
N LEU A 366 16.92 6.59 22.84
CA LEU A 366 15.97 6.30 21.79
C LEU A 366 15.47 7.58 21.15
N ALA A 367 15.80 7.79 19.88
CA ALA A 367 15.14 8.75 19.02
C ALA A 367 13.94 8.11 18.32
N ILE A 368 12.89 8.90 18.05
CA ILE A 368 11.74 8.46 17.24
C ILE A 368 11.59 9.36 16.02
N GLU A 369 11.07 8.77 14.93
CA GLU A 369 10.88 9.46 13.65
C GLU A 369 9.53 9.10 13.03
N GLY A 370 8.84 10.11 12.49
CA GLY A 370 7.62 9.94 11.71
C GLY A 370 7.32 11.16 10.86
N GLY A 371 6.78 10.95 9.66
CA GLY A 371 6.43 12.01 8.72
C GLY A 371 4.92 12.06 8.44
N SER A 372 4.36 13.25 8.15
CA SER A 372 2.93 13.41 7.80
C SER A 372 2.02 12.84 8.90
N ALA A 373 1.21 11.80 8.60
CA ALA A 373 0.45 11.06 9.61
C ALA A 373 1.36 10.34 10.64
N GLY A 374 2.57 9.90 10.24
CA GLY A 374 3.58 9.43 11.18
C GLY A 374 4.11 10.54 12.10
N GLY A 375 4.02 11.80 11.66
CA GLY A 375 4.29 12.97 12.51
C GLY A 375 3.23 13.15 13.60
N LEU A 376 1.95 12.87 13.29
CA LEU A 376 0.89 12.75 14.30
C LEU A 376 1.20 11.61 15.27
N LEU A 377 1.62 10.44 14.75
CA LEU A 377 2.01 9.29 15.58
C LEU A 377 3.08 9.67 16.61
N VAL A 378 4.22 10.21 16.15
CA VAL A 378 5.33 10.53 17.08
C VAL A 378 4.98 11.68 18.02
N GLY A 379 4.16 12.64 17.59
CA GLY A 379 3.64 13.71 18.47
C GLY A 379 2.72 13.17 19.55
N ALA A 380 1.79 12.28 19.21
CA ALA A 380 0.88 11.65 20.18
C ALA A 380 1.65 10.72 21.13
N ALA A 381 2.59 9.92 20.62
CA ALA A 381 3.43 9.05 21.44
C ALA A 381 4.29 9.85 22.43
N THR A 382 4.82 11.01 21.99
CA THR A 382 5.58 11.91 22.86
C THR A 382 4.74 12.47 24.00
N ASN A 383 3.49 12.87 23.73
CA ASN A 383 2.56 13.31 24.79
C ASN A 383 2.15 12.18 25.75
N LEU A 384 2.07 10.93 25.24
CA LEU A 384 1.69 9.77 26.05
C LEU A 384 2.81 9.29 26.98
N ALA A 385 4.07 9.35 26.53
CA ALA A 385 5.21 8.77 27.23
C ALA A 385 6.50 9.59 26.99
N PRO A 386 6.54 10.87 27.40
CA PRO A 386 7.65 11.76 27.08
C PRO A 386 9.01 11.25 27.62
N GLU A 387 9.00 10.56 28.76
CA GLU A 387 10.20 10.02 29.40
C GLU A 387 10.86 8.83 28.64
N ARG A 388 10.23 8.35 27.58
CA ARG A 388 10.72 7.20 26.77
C ARG A 388 11.63 7.63 25.63
N PHE A 389 11.62 8.90 25.26
CA PHE A 389 12.25 9.37 24.03
C PHE A 389 13.31 10.45 24.33
N ALA A 390 14.51 10.24 23.79
CA ALA A 390 15.60 11.19 23.91
C ALA A 390 15.56 12.28 22.83
N ALA A 391 14.91 12.01 21.69
CA ALA A 391 14.73 12.96 20.60
C ALA A 391 13.51 12.57 19.73
N VAL A 392 12.87 13.57 19.12
CA VAL A 392 11.72 13.39 18.25
C VAL A 392 11.98 14.09 16.91
N LEU A 393 11.90 13.34 15.81
CA LEU A 393 11.99 13.84 14.44
C LEU A 393 10.60 13.78 13.82
N ALA A 394 9.92 14.92 13.76
CA ALA A 394 8.61 15.05 13.17
C ALA A 394 8.70 15.79 11.84
N ALA A 395 8.67 15.06 10.73
CA ALA A 395 8.79 15.63 9.38
C ALA A 395 7.40 15.97 8.82
N VAL A 396 7.19 17.24 8.40
CA VAL A 396 5.90 17.74 7.89
C VAL A 396 4.69 17.19 8.69
N PRO A 397 4.68 17.34 10.03
CA PRO A 397 3.83 16.54 10.90
C PRO A 397 2.37 17.01 10.89
N PHE A 398 1.44 16.05 10.91
CA PHE A 398 0.00 16.32 11.04
C PHE A 398 -0.41 16.47 12.52
N VAL A 399 0.14 17.47 13.22
CA VAL A 399 -0.02 17.63 14.68
C VAL A 399 -1.28 18.40 15.10
N ASP A 400 -1.85 19.22 14.23
CA ASP A 400 -3.11 19.93 14.44
C ASP A 400 -4.24 19.26 13.63
N ALA A 401 -4.42 17.96 13.86
CA ALA A 401 -5.35 17.15 13.09
C ALA A 401 -6.82 17.58 13.34
N LEU A 402 -7.22 17.82 14.59
CA LEU A 402 -8.60 18.16 14.91
C LEU A 402 -9.06 19.43 14.21
N THR A 403 -8.28 20.53 14.32
CA THR A 403 -8.64 21.82 13.69
C THR A 403 -8.69 21.68 12.16
N THR A 404 -7.79 20.91 11.56
CA THR A 404 -7.76 20.67 10.12
C THR A 404 -8.98 19.90 9.65
N ILE A 405 -9.33 18.81 10.31
CA ILE A 405 -10.44 17.93 9.91
C ILE A 405 -11.82 18.58 10.15
N LEU A 406 -11.89 19.59 10.99
CA LEU A 406 -13.08 20.47 11.15
C LEU A 406 -13.30 21.46 9.99
N ARG A 407 -12.41 21.50 9.00
CA ARG A 407 -12.42 22.48 7.89
C ARG A 407 -12.68 21.80 6.55
N PRO A 408 -13.95 21.51 6.18
CA PRO A 408 -14.28 20.88 4.89
C PRO A 408 -13.91 21.75 3.68
N ASP A 409 -13.68 23.04 3.89
CA ASP A 409 -13.21 24.00 2.87
C ASP A 409 -11.72 23.85 2.53
N LEU A 410 -10.95 23.12 3.33
CA LEU A 410 -9.56 22.82 3.01
C LEU A 410 -9.49 21.64 2.04
N PRO A 411 -8.57 21.69 1.05
CA PRO A 411 -8.31 20.57 0.15
C PRO A 411 -8.07 19.27 0.92
N LEU A 412 -8.58 18.15 0.38
CA LEU A 412 -8.44 16.78 0.90
C LEU A 412 -9.30 16.44 2.12
N THR A 413 -9.75 17.41 2.93
CA THR A 413 -10.39 17.15 4.24
C THR A 413 -11.58 16.20 4.16
N VAL A 414 -12.47 16.35 3.17
CA VAL A 414 -13.65 15.49 3.03
C VAL A 414 -13.25 14.01 2.82
N GLY A 415 -12.23 13.75 2.00
CA GLY A 415 -11.68 12.40 1.81
C GLY A 415 -10.97 11.83 3.03
N GLU A 416 -10.57 12.67 3.99
CA GLU A 416 -9.91 12.26 5.22
C GLU A 416 -10.87 11.77 6.31
N TRP A 417 -12.17 12.05 6.19
CA TRP A 417 -13.14 11.62 7.20
C TRP A 417 -13.28 10.08 7.29
N GLU A 418 -12.98 9.34 6.23
CA GLU A 418 -12.97 7.87 6.25
C GLU A 418 -11.75 7.29 7.01
N GLU A 419 -10.70 8.08 7.22
CA GLU A 419 -9.53 7.70 8.03
C GLU A 419 -9.67 8.15 9.50
N TRP A 420 -10.08 9.42 9.72
CA TRP A 420 -10.06 10.05 11.04
C TRP A 420 -11.43 10.11 11.70
N GLY A 421 -12.52 9.95 10.93
CA GLY A 421 -13.89 10.25 11.33
C GLY A 421 -14.29 11.70 11.03
N ASN A 422 -15.60 11.98 11.06
CA ASN A 422 -16.15 13.31 10.82
C ASN A 422 -16.52 14.03 12.13
N PRO A 423 -15.64 14.87 12.70
CA PRO A 423 -15.91 15.56 13.97
C PRO A 423 -16.92 16.71 13.86
N LEU A 424 -17.33 17.10 12.64
CA LEU A 424 -18.37 18.10 12.43
C LEU A 424 -19.77 17.55 12.72
N GLU A 425 -19.99 16.28 12.37
CA GLU A 425 -21.30 15.65 12.46
C GLU A 425 -21.43 14.74 13.69
N ASP A 426 -20.30 14.23 14.21
CA ASP A 426 -20.28 13.28 15.31
C ASP A 426 -19.51 13.83 16.53
N PRO A 427 -20.22 14.19 17.63
CA PRO A 427 -19.58 14.65 18.88
C PRO A 427 -18.67 13.60 19.53
N GLU A 428 -18.90 12.29 19.32
CA GLU A 428 -18.04 11.24 19.84
C GLU A 428 -16.70 11.25 19.13
N VAL A 429 -16.71 11.36 17.80
CA VAL A 429 -15.51 11.52 16.99
C VAL A 429 -14.73 12.76 17.39
N TYR A 430 -15.42 13.90 17.59
CA TYR A 430 -14.78 15.13 18.07
C TYR A 430 -14.07 14.92 19.41
N ALA A 431 -14.77 14.36 20.39
CA ALA A 431 -14.20 14.11 21.72
C ALA A 431 -13.03 13.11 21.67
N TYR A 432 -13.14 12.10 20.83
CA TYR A 432 -12.10 11.09 20.63
C TYR A 432 -10.83 11.69 20.00
N MET A 433 -10.98 12.44 18.90
CA MET A 433 -9.88 13.14 18.22
C MET A 433 -9.18 14.13 19.14
N ARG A 434 -9.96 14.95 19.85
CA ARG A 434 -9.41 15.90 20.84
C ARG A 434 -8.54 15.21 21.89
N GLY A 435 -8.87 13.98 22.25
CA GLY A 435 -8.15 13.22 23.29
C GLY A 435 -6.80 12.63 22.85
N TYR A 436 -6.42 12.73 21.56
CA TYR A 436 -5.14 12.24 21.09
C TYR A 436 -4.36 13.22 20.19
N THR A 437 -5.02 14.20 19.59
CA THR A 437 -4.34 15.16 18.69
C THR A 437 -3.21 15.87 19.43
N PRO A 438 -1.98 15.85 18.92
CA PRO A 438 -0.81 16.34 19.65
C PRO A 438 -0.92 17.77 20.14
N TYR A 439 -1.44 18.68 19.33
CA TYR A 439 -1.55 20.10 19.65
C TYR A 439 -2.43 20.36 20.90
N GLU A 440 -3.55 19.68 21.05
CA GLU A 440 -4.48 19.82 22.17
C GLU A 440 -3.99 19.14 23.46
N ASN A 441 -3.00 18.25 23.37
CA ASN A 441 -2.57 17.42 24.48
C ASN A 441 -1.14 17.73 24.98
N VAL A 442 -0.59 18.89 24.62
CA VAL A 442 0.70 19.36 25.18
C VAL A 442 0.52 19.62 26.66
N ALA A 443 1.40 19.03 27.49
CA ALA A 443 1.38 19.17 28.94
C ALA A 443 2.63 19.94 29.42
N PRO A 444 2.58 20.59 30.61
CA PRO A 444 3.75 21.25 31.18
C PRO A 444 4.68 20.24 31.86
N VAL A 445 5.27 19.36 31.07
CA VAL A 445 6.23 18.33 31.49
C VAL A 445 7.56 18.51 30.74
N GLU A 446 8.59 17.81 31.17
CA GLU A 446 9.85 17.72 30.42
C GLU A 446 9.65 16.72 29.27
N TYR A 447 9.96 17.18 28.04
CA TYR A 447 9.90 16.40 26.83
C TYR A 447 11.29 15.99 26.35
#